data_5c5042208db87fc48302397b686f9df8
#
_entry.id   5c5042208db87fc48302397b686f9df8
#
_cell.length_a   1.000
_cell.length_b   1.000
_cell.length_c   1.000
_cell.angle_alpha   90.00
_cell.angle_beta   90.00
_cell.angle_gamma   90.00
#
_symmetry.space_group_name_H-M   'P 1'
#
loop_
_entity.id
_entity.type
_entity.pdbx_description
1 polymer ?
#
loop_
_entity_poly.entity_id
_entity_poly.type
_entity_poly.pdbx_seq_one_letter_code
_entity_poly.pdbx_strand_id
1 'polypeptide(L)'
;MSSGQHLPFATTVEVRDTCLCLHLQRAARAVARRFDAALRPLSLTNGQFSLLMSLNREEPPSIGSVSALLVMDRTTLTANLKPLERRGLVKVTIDDGDKRTRRLKLTPAGRALLVAAVPIWKQTHTNVEKLLPRANCEELRVDLRVLS
;
A
#
# COMPACT_ATOMS: atom_id res chain seq x y z
N MET A 1 20.39 -45.03 -6.98
CA MET A 1 19.49 -44.52 -8.03
C MET A 1 18.55 -43.51 -7.36
N SER A 2 18.76 -42.24 -7.62
CA SER A 2 17.87 -41.18 -7.12
C SER A 2 16.60 -41.27 -7.92
N SER A 3 15.51 -41.79 -7.33
CA SER A 3 14.18 -41.69 -7.91
C SER A 3 13.82 -40.19 -7.89
N GLY A 4 14.00 -39.53 -9.02
CA GLY A 4 13.59 -38.14 -9.16
C GLY A 4 12.12 -38.03 -8.73
N GLN A 5 11.85 -37.27 -7.68
CA GLN A 5 10.51 -37.00 -7.24
C GLN A 5 9.77 -36.27 -8.38
N HIS A 6 8.95 -37.00 -9.08
CA HIS A 6 8.11 -36.44 -10.15
C HIS A 6 6.90 -35.74 -9.50
N LEU A 7 6.85 -34.41 -9.60
CA LEU A 7 5.68 -33.65 -9.19
C LEU A 7 4.64 -33.68 -10.34
N PRO A 8 3.45 -34.24 -10.14
CA PRO A 8 2.40 -34.25 -11.17
C PRO A 8 1.98 -32.83 -11.59
N PHE A 9 1.77 -32.59 -12.87
CA PHE A 9 1.26 -31.30 -13.35
C PHE A 9 -0.10 -30.92 -12.76
N ALA A 10 -0.93 -31.90 -12.41
CA ALA A 10 -2.19 -31.69 -11.71
C ALA A 10 -2.04 -30.90 -10.40
N THR A 11 -0.95 -31.12 -9.65
CA THR A 11 -0.66 -30.33 -8.43
C THR A 11 -0.37 -28.87 -8.77
N THR A 12 0.32 -28.60 -9.87
CA THR A 12 0.56 -27.22 -10.34
C THR A 12 -0.76 -26.51 -10.67
N VAL A 13 -1.69 -27.22 -11.32
CA VAL A 13 -3.03 -26.71 -11.66
C VAL A 13 -3.84 -26.44 -10.40
N GLU A 14 -3.81 -27.34 -9.43
CA GLU A 14 -4.47 -27.16 -8.13
C GLU A 14 -3.98 -25.89 -7.42
N VAL A 15 -2.67 -25.71 -7.29
CA VAL A 15 -2.07 -24.52 -6.67
C VAL A 15 -2.49 -23.26 -7.42
N ARG A 16 -2.42 -23.26 -8.76
CA ARG A 16 -2.85 -22.13 -9.58
C ARG A 16 -4.29 -21.73 -9.29
N ASP A 17 -5.17 -22.71 -9.15
CA ASP A 17 -6.62 -22.47 -9.11
C ASP A 17 -7.13 -22.24 -7.66
N THR A 18 -6.43 -22.75 -6.65
CA THR A 18 -6.92 -22.72 -5.26
C THR A 18 -6.06 -21.92 -4.29
N CYS A 19 -4.81 -21.61 -4.63
CA CYS A 19 -3.92 -20.92 -3.71
C CYS A 19 -4.40 -19.49 -3.42
N LEU A 20 -4.91 -19.28 -2.21
CA LEU A 20 -5.41 -17.98 -1.77
C LEU A 20 -4.31 -16.90 -1.78
N CYS A 21 -3.10 -17.25 -1.36
CA CYS A 21 -1.97 -16.32 -1.38
C CYS A 21 -1.67 -15.83 -2.81
N LEU A 22 -1.64 -16.74 -3.78
CA LEU A 22 -1.44 -16.39 -5.19
C LEU A 22 -2.54 -15.45 -5.72
N HIS A 23 -3.81 -15.75 -5.41
CA HIS A 23 -4.94 -14.93 -5.84
C HIS A 23 -4.89 -13.53 -5.23
N LEU A 24 -4.59 -13.42 -3.93
CA LEU A 24 -4.45 -12.14 -3.24
C LEU A 24 -3.30 -11.30 -3.81
N GLN A 25 -2.13 -11.91 -4.03
CA GLN A 25 -0.98 -11.20 -4.61
C GLN A 25 -1.25 -10.71 -6.03
N ARG A 26 -1.89 -11.53 -6.87
CA ARG A 26 -2.26 -11.15 -8.24
C ARG A 26 -3.26 -9.99 -8.22
N ALA A 27 -4.29 -10.08 -7.40
CA ALA A 27 -5.30 -9.04 -7.26
C ALA A 27 -4.67 -7.73 -6.75
N ALA A 28 -3.86 -7.80 -5.68
CA ALA A 28 -3.20 -6.64 -5.12
C ALA A 28 -2.31 -5.92 -6.14
N ARG A 29 -1.50 -6.66 -6.90
CA ARG A 29 -0.65 -6.08 -7.96
C ARG A 29 -1.47 -5.45 -9.08
N ALA A 30 -2.56 -6.09 -9.52
CA ALA A 30 -3.40 -5.58 -10.59
C ALA A 30 -4.13 -4.30 -10.16
N VAL A 31 -4.67 -4.27 -8.94
CA VAL A 31 -5.33 -3.08 -8.38
C VAL A 31 -4.31 -1.96 -8.17
N ALA A 32 -3.14 -2.27 -7.61
CA ALA A 32 -2.07 -1.28 -7.43
C ALA A 32 -1.68 -0.58 -8.75
N ARG A 33 -1.54 -1.33 -9.85
CA ARG A 33 -1.25 -0.75 -11.17
C ARG A 33 -2.34 0.22 -11.66
N ARG A 34 -3.61 -0.03 -11.33
CA ARG A 34 -4.70 0.90 -11.68
C ARG A 34 -4.56 2.23 -10.95
N PHE A 35 -4.25 2.18 -9.65
CA PHE A 35 -3.99 3.40 -8.87
C PHE A 35 -2.72 4.11 -9.30
N ASP A 36 -1.65 3.37 -9.59
CA ASP A 36 -0.40 3.97 -10.11
C ASP A 36 -0.63 4.71 -11.43
N ALA A 37 -1.40 4.11 -12.34
CA ALA A 37 -1.75 4.75 -13.61
C ALA A 37 -2.58 6.03 -13.40
N ALA A 38 -3.56 5.98 -12.51
CA ALA A 38 -4.43 7.11 -12.22
C ALA A 38 -3.69 8.26 -11.51
N LEU A 39 -2.77 7.95 -10.61
CA LEU A 39 -1.99 8.94 -9.84
C LEU A 39 -0.74 9.46 -10.57
N ARG A 40 -0.41 8.90 -11.72
CA ARG A 40 0.77 9.29 -12.52
C ARG A 40 0.84 10.78 -12.82
N PRO A 41 -0.25 11.49 -13.16
CA PRO A 41 -0.20 12.95 -13.40
C PRO A 41 0.32 13.75 -12.20
N LEU A 42 0.20 13.20 -10.99
CA LEU A 42 0.73 13.81 -9.75
C LEU A 42 2.11 13.26 -9.37
N SER A 43 2.71 12.42 -10.22
CA SER A 43 3.96 11.71 -9.92
C SER A 43 3.91 10.94 -8.59
N LEU A 44 2.76 10.31 -8.31
CA LEU A 44 2.55 9.46 -7.14
C LEU A 44 2.33 8.01 -7.56
N THR A 45 2.86 7.09 -6.76
CA THR A 45 2.47 5.68 -6.74
C THR A 45 1.38 5.46 -5.69
N ASN A 46 0.68 4.31 -5.76
CA ASN A 46 -0.29 3.95 -4.73
C ASN A 46 0.34 3.85 -3.33
N GLY A 47 1.56 3.31 -3.23
CA GLY A 47 2.28 3.21 -1.97
C GLY A 47 2.64 4.58 -1.38
N GLN A 48 3.06 5.51 -2.22
CA GLN A 48 3.33 6.89 -1.80
C GLN A 48 2.05 7.63 -1.37
N PHE A 49 0.95 7.43 -2.09
CA PHE A 49 -0.35 7.97 -1.69
C PHE A 49 -0.77 7.46 -0.30
N SER A 50 -0.70 6.15 -0.08
CA SER A 50 -1.03 5.54 1.22
C SER A 50 -0.13 6.06 2.34
N LEU A 51 1.17 6.22 2.06
CA LEU A 51 2.11 6.80 3.01
C LEU A 51 1.73 8.25 3.37
N LEU A 52 1.51 9.10 2.38
CA LEU A 52 1.08 10.49 2.63
C LEU A 52 -0.24 10.56 3.41
N MET A 53 -1.22 9.71 3.07
CA MET A 53 -2.49 9.64 3.78
C MET A 53 -2.32 9.23 5.24
N SER A 54 -1.41 8.31 5.54
CA SER A 54 -1.13 7.88 6.91
C SER A 54 -0.54 9.00 7.78
N LEU A 55 0.03 10.03 7.14
CA LEU A 55 0.59 11.21 7.82
C LEU A 55 -0.39 12.36 7.96
N ASN A 56 -1.60 12.27 7.40
CA ASN A 56 -2.62 13.31 7.52
C ASN A 56 -3.33 13.25 8.87
N ARG A 57 -2.62 13.62 9.91
CA ARG A 57 -3.07 13.61 11.32
C ARG A 57 -2.44 14.77 12.09
N GLU A 58 -3.02 15.09 13.24
CA GLU A 58 -2.53 16.20 14.08
C GLU A 58 -1.13 15.93 14.63
N GLU A 59 -0.93 14.74 15.17
CA GLU A 59 0.37 14.35 15.74
C GLU A 59 1.18 13.53 14.72
N PRO A 60 2.44 13.94 14.45
CA PRO A 60 3.31 13.20 13.55
C PRO A 60 3.57 11.77 14.07
N PRO A 61 3.27 10.72 13.30
CA PRO A 61 3.52 9.35 13.71
C PRO A 61 5.02 9.00 13.65
N SER A 62 5.42 7.97 14.39
CA SER A 62 6.74 7.37 14.25
C SER A 62 6.83 6.52 12.98
N ILE A 63 8.03 6.31 12.47
CA ILE A 63 8.28 5.38 11.35
C ILE A 63 7.74 3.98 11.69
N GLY A 64 7.95 3.52 12.93
CA GLY A 64 7.47 2.22 13.38
C GLY A 64 5.95 2.09 13.35
N SER A 65 5.21 3.12 13.77
CA SER A 65 3.74 3.10 13.74
C SER A 65 3.18 3.14 12.31
N VAL A 66 3.82 3.86 11.41
CA VAL A 66 3.44 3.88 9.97
C VAL A 66 3.72 2.53 9.32
N SER A 67 4.88 1.94 9.60
CA SER A 67 5.24 0.59 9.12
C SER A 67 4.21 -0.46 9.55
N ALA A 68 3.78 -0.42 10.81
CA ALA A 68 2.76 -1.31 11.35
C ALA A 68 1.39 -1.08 10.69
N LEU A 69 0.96 0.18 10.56
CA LEU A 69 -0.33 0.54 9.95
C LEU A 69 -0.43 0.07 8.49
N LEU A 70 0.63 0.25 7.72
CA LEU A 70 0.66 -0.11 6.30
C LEU A 70 1.05 -1.57 6.07
N VAL A 71 1.36 -2.32 7.13
CA VAL A 71 1.89 -3.70 7.06
C VAL A 71 3.06 -3.76 6.07
N MET A 72 3.97 -2.84 6.21
CA MET A 72 5.10 -2.62 5.31
C MET A 72 6.41 -2.75 6.09
N ASP A 73 7.39 -3.46 5.55
CA ASP A 73 8.72 -3.50 6.17
C ASP A 73 9.42 -2.13 6.09
N ARG A 74 10.37 -1.90 7.00
CA ARG A 74 11.07 -0.61 7.09
C ARG A 74 11.86 -0.27 5.84
N THR A 75 12.42 -1.25 5.16
CA THR A 75 13.20 -1.05 3.92
C THR A 75 12.29 -0.53 2.81
N THR A 76 11.14 -1.14 2.62
CA THR A 76 10.14 -0.70 1.64
C THR A 76 9.58 0.68 2.01
N LEU A 77 9.26 0.91 3.28
CA LEU A 77 8.81 2.21 3.78
C LEU A 77 9.84 3.31 3.49
N THR A 78 11.10 3.08 3.81
CA THR A 78 12.20 4.01 3.56
C THR A 78 12.38 4.29 2.07
N ALA A 79 12.27 3.27 1.22
CA ALA A 79 12.35 3.43 -0.23
C ALA A 79 11.23 4.32 -0.78
N ASN A 80 10.01 4.22 -0.25
CA ASN A 80 8.90 5.09 -0.60
C ASN A 80 9.02 6.50 -0.01
N LEU A 81 9.59 6.62 1.18
CA LEU A 81 9.74 7.88 1.91
C LEU A 81 10.76 8.83 1.27
N LYS A 82 11.90 8.30 0.85
CA LYS A 82 13.00 9.12 0.29
C LYS A 82 12.60 10.03 -0.87
N PRO A 83 11.88 9.55 -1.89
CA PRO A 83 11.42 10.42 -2.98
C PRO A 83 10.46 11.51 -2.50
N LEU A 84 9.59 11.21 -1.53
CA LEU A 84 8.65 12.18 -0.96
C LEU A 84 9.35 13.26 -0.16
N GLU A 85 10.36 12.87 0.60
CA GLU A 85 11.21 13.80 1.36
C GLU A 85 11.99 14.73 0.44
N ARG A 86 12.61 14.19 -0.63
CA ARG A 86 13.31 14.98 -1.65
C ARG A 86 12.41 15.98 -2.36
N ARG A 87 11.13 15.64 -2.56
CA ARG A 87 10.13 16.54 -3.15
C ARG A 87 9.57 17.55 -2.15
N GLY A 88 10.01 17.53 -0.89
CA GLY A 88 9.50 18.42 0.15
C GLY A 88 8.07 18.14 0.59
N LEU A 89 7.56 16.93 0.37
CA LEU A 89 6.19 16.53 0.73
C LEU A 89 6.09 15.99 2.15
N VAL A 90 7.18 15.46 2.67
CA VAL A 90 7.32 14.88 4.00
C VAL A 90 8.59 15.41 4.65
N LYS A 91 8.53 15.69 5.93
CA LYS A 91 9.67 16.04 6.77
C LYS A 91 9.88 14.97 7.83
N VAL A 92 11.11 14.50 7.96
CA VAL A 92 11.52 13.58 9.02
C VAL A 92 12.11 14.40 10.15
N THR A 93 11.62 14.19 11.38
CA THR A 93 12.11 14.84 12.58
C THR A 93 12.52 13.81 13.63
N ILE A 94 13.35 14.21 14.57
CA ILE A 94 13.72 13.39 15.72
C ILE A 94 12.73 13.69 16.84
N ASP A 95 12.23 12.64 17.51
CA ASP A 95 11.35 12.79 18.66
C ASP A 95 12.07 13.48 19.83
N ASP A 96 11.42 14.43 20.49
CA ASP A 96 12.00 15.18 21.61
C ASP A 96 12.23 14.30 22.84
N GLY A 97 11.35 13.32 23.07
CA GLY A 97 11.41 12.41 24.21
C GLY A 97 12.31 11.18 24.00
N ASP A 98 12.48 10.76 22.75
CA ASP A 98 13.32 9.61 22.37
C ASP A 98 14.09 9.89 21.09
N LYS A 99 15.37 10.22 21.22
CA LYS A 99 16.26 10.54 20.10
C LYS A 99 16.47 9.39 19.10
N ARG A 100 16.06 8.18 19.42
CA ARG A 100 16.10 7.02 18.51
C ARG A 100 14.89 6.97 17.60
N THR A 101 13.80 7.62 17.99
CA THR A 101 12.54 7.63 17.24
C THR A 101 12.54 8.73 16.19
N ARG A 102 12.21 8.36 14.96
CA ARG A 102 11.97 9.28 13.84
C ARG A 102 10.47 9.49 13.70
N ARG A 103 10.08 10.75 13.53
CA ARG A 103 8.71 11.16 13.27
C ARG A 103 8.56 11.64 11.84
N LEU A 104 7.42 11.31 11.23
CA LEU A 104 7.10 11.70 9.86
C LEU A 104 6.01 12.77 9.90
N LYS A 105 6.30 13.92 9.30
CA LYS A 105 5.35 15.03 9.25
C LYS A 105 5.01 15.37 7.80
N LEU A 106 3.73 15.48 7.53
CA LEU A 106 3.23 15.98 6.25
C LEU A 106 3.49 17.49 6.16
N THR A 107 4.13 17.92 5.07
CA THR A 107 4.35 19.36 4.81
C THR A 107 3.09 20.01 4.22
N PRO A 108 2.99 21.35 4.19
CA PRO A 108 1.92 22.03 3.45
C PRO A 108 1.84 21.62 1.97
N ALA A 109 2.99 21.42 1.32
CA ALA A 109 3.05 20.93 -0.06
C ALA A 109 2.53 19.49 -0.17
N GLY A 110 2.89 18.62 0.79
CA GLY A 110 2.35 17.25 0.87
C GLY A 110 0.83 17.24 1.06
N ARG A 111 0.32 18.11 1.89
CA ARG A 111 -1.13 18.27 2.09
C ARG A 111 -1.83 18.74 0.84
N ALA A 112 -1.29 19.74 0.14
CA ALA A 112 -1.83 20.23 -1.12
C ALA A 112 -1.87 19.12 -2.18
N LEU A 113 -0.83 18.30 -2.27
CA LEU A 113 -0.80 17.17 -3.19
C LEU A 113 -1.85 16.12 -2.85
N LEU A 114 -2.09 15.82 -1.57
CA LEU A 114 -3.18 14.93 -1.14
C LEU A 114 -4.55 15.48 -1.52
N VAL A 115 -4.78 16.77 -1.36
CA VAL A 115 -6.04 17.41 -1.78
C VAL A 115 -6.29 17.18 -3.26
N ALA A 116 -5.25 17.28 -4.10
CA ALA A 116 -5.35 16.99 -5.54
C ALA A 116 -5.52 15.49 -5.83
N ALA A 117 -4.92 14.61 -5.03
CA ALA A 117 -4.94 13.17 -5.25
C ALA A 117 -6.26 12.51 -4.82
N VAL A 118 -6.93 13.01 -3.80
CA VAL A 118 -8.15 12.39 -3.24
C VAL A 118 -9.28 12.23 -4.26
N PRO A 119 -9.61 13.22 -5.12
CA PRO A 119 -10.63 13.03 -6.16
C PRO A 119 -10.25 11.91 -7.15
N ILE A 120 -8.99 11.81 -7.53
CA ILE A 120 -8.47 10.77 -8.42
C ILE A 120 -8.61 9.40 -7.75
N TRP A 121 -8.22 9.31 -6.48
CA TRP A 121 -8.35 8.09 -5.69
C TRP A 121 -9.83 7.65 -5.59
N LYS A 122 -10.74 8.56 -5.26
CA LYS A 122 -12.17 8.26 -5.16
C LYS A 122 -12.74 7.69 -6.46
N GLN A 123 -12.43 8.31 -7.58
CA GLN A 123 -12.89 7.82 -8.89
C GLN A 123 -12.32 6.45 -9.22
N THR A 124 -11.02 6.26 -8.99
CA THR A 124 -10.35 4.97 -9.25
C THR A 124 -10.90 3.88 -8.34
N HIS A 125 -11.10 4.19 -7.06
CA HIS A 125 -11.67 3.27 -6.08
C HIS A 125 -13.08 2.82 -6.49
N THR A 126 -13.96 3.75 -6.86
CA THR A 126 -15.29 3.44 -7.37
C THR A 126 -15.24 2.51 -8.59
N ASN A 127 -14.32 2.78 -9.52
CA ASN A 127 -14.15 1.93 -10.71
C ASN A 127 -13.66 0.51 -10.35
N VAL A 128 -12.78 0.39 -9.35
CA VAL A 128 -12.32 -0.92 -8.87
C VAL A 128 -13.47 -1.70 -8.22
N GLU A 129 -14.27 -1.06 -7.38
CA GLU A 129 -15.42 -1.72 -6.74
C GLU A 129 -16.45 -2.23 -7.78
N LYS A 130 -16.65 -1.51 -8.88
CA LYS A 130 -17.51 -1.93 -9.97
C LYS A 130 -17.04 -3.20 -10.70
N LEU A 131 -15.78 -3.58 -10.56
CA LEU A 131 -15.27 -4.85 -11.11
C LEU A 131 -15.73 -6.08 -10.31
N LEU A 132 -16.33 -5.88 -9.15
CA LEU A 132 -16.75 -6.92 -8.22
C LEU A 132 -18.29 -6.98 -8.11
N PRO A 133 -19.01 -7.35 -9.17
CA PRO A 133 -20.48 -7.25 -9.19
C PRO A 133 -21.19 -8.19 -8.21
N ARG A 134 -20.50 -9.25 -7.77
CA ARG A 134 -21.04 -10.26 -6.84
C ARG A 134 -20.55 -10.11 -5.43
N ALA A 135 -19.55 -9.23 -5.18
CA ALA A 135 -18.97 -9.05 -3.87
C ALA A 135 -19.66 -7.90 -3.14
N ASN A 136 -19.94 -8.09 -1.86
CA ASN A 136 -20.13 -7.00 -0.94
C ASN A 136 -18.72 -6.49 -0.57
N CYS A 137 -18.37 -5.29 -1.05
CA CYS A 137 -17.03 -4.74 -0.85
C CYS A 137 -16.70 -4.49 0.63
N GLU A 138 -17.71 -4.22 1.47
CA GLU A 138 -17.47 -4.10 2.91
C GLU A 138 -17.13 -5.44 3.56
N GLU A 139 -17.87 -6.49 3.23
CA GLU A 139 -17.55 -7.85 3.69
C GLU A 139 -16.16 -8.29 3.23
N LEU A 140 -15.81 -8.00 1.97
CA LEU A 140 -14.47 -8.28 1.45
C LEU A 140 -13.39 -7.53 2.27
N ARG A 141 -13.60 -6.26 2.61
CA ARG A 141 -12.66 -5.52 3.46
C ARG A 141 -12.53 -6.13 4.85
N VAL A 142 -13.63 -6.60 5.43
CA VAL A 142 -13.61 -7.32 6.72
C VAL A 142 -12.75 -8.56 6.61
N ASP A 143 -12.95 -9.39 5.61
CA ASP A 143 -12.21 -10.63 5.40
C ASP A 143 -10.71 -10.37 5.17
N LEU A 144 -10.39 -9.34 4.38
CA LEU A 144 -8.99 -8.95 4.13
C LEU A 144 -8.29 -8.45 5.41
N ARG A 145 -9.01 -7.75 6.30
CA ARG A 145 -8.44 -7.33 7.59
C ARG A 145 -8.11 -8.50 8.50
N VAL A 146 -8.85 -9.60 8.42
CA VAL A 146 -8.53 -10.82 9.20
C VAL A 146 -7.21 -11.43 8.76
N LEU A 147 -6.82 -11.23 7.51
CA LEU A 147 -5.59 -11.77 6.92
C LEU A 147 -4.35 -10.87 7.09
N SER A 148 -4.54 -9.63 7.52
CA SER A 148 -3.45 -8.62 7.67
C SER A 148 -3.26 -8.08 9.12
#